data_ecf4fadad0a56944b5a3495b05682f7c
#
_entry.id   ecf4fadad0a56944b5a3495b05682f7c
#
_cell.length_a   1.000
_cell.length_b   1.000
_cell.length_c   1.000
_cell.angle_alpha   90.00
_cell.angle_beta   90.00
_cell.angle_gamma   90.00
#
_symmetry.space_group_name_H-M   'P 1'
#
loop_
_entity.id
_entity.type
_entity.pdbx_description
1 polymer ?
#
loop_
_entity_poly.entity_id
_entity_poly.type
_entity_poly.pdbx_seq_one_letter_code
_entity_poly.pdbx_strand_id
1 'polypeptide(L)'
;MDRRAKVLAGALGNCVHVAGVSGFLALAEEAGYDALFLGPAIPPARFAEAVAEHDPEIVGISYRLTPEVLPGLLTELHAELEARGLMQGRRFVFGGTPPTASVALETGWIERAFTGFETTEEVIAFLKGEQAGEAEEQYASTQVERLRAKAPYPLLRHHFGLPSVEETVEGVRQIALSKMVDVISLAPDQNAQESFFRPEEMDPALDGAGGVAVRTREDLERIYAASRCGNYPLLRIYSGTRDLVRWAELAYETIQNAWGAIPLCWYSELDG
;
A
#
# COMPACT_ATOMS: atom_id res chain seq x y z
N MET A 1 -3.25 -18.44 35.78
CA MET A 1 -3.08 -17.27 34.88
C MET A 1 -2.64 -17.85 33.55
N ASP A 2 -3.51 -17.82 32.55
CA ASP A 2 -3.14 -18.23 31.20
C ASP A 2 -2.06 -17.26 30.69
N ARG A 3 -0.90 -17.82 30.38
CA ARG A 3 0.23 -17.05 29.83
C ARG A 3 -0.14 -16.74 28.37
N ARG A 4 -0.34 -15.46 28.06
CA ARG A 4 -0.57 -15.05 26.68
C ARG A 4 0.62 -15.49 25.81
N ALA A 5 0.32 -16.01 24.63
CA ALA A 5 1.32 -16.31 23.63
C ALA A 5 2.04 -15.01 23.20
N LYS A 6 3.32 -15.11 22.88
CA LYS A 6 4.16 -13.94 22.60
C LYS A 6 4.51 -13.85 21.13
N VAL A 7 4.53 -12.64 20.63
CA VAL A 7 5.12 -12.28 19.33
C VAL A 7 6.31 -11.36 19.59
N LEU A 8 7.47 -11.73 19.06
CA LEU A 8 8.68 -10.95 19.17
C LEU A 8 9.11 -10.51 17.76
N ALA A 9 9.36 -9.22 17.54
CA ALA A 9 9.81 -8.76 16.24
C ALA A 9 10.85 -7.64 16.33
N GLY A 10 11.72 -7.59 15.31
CA GLY A 10 12.76 -6.57 15.22
C GLY A 10 13.35 -6.45 13.81
N ALA A 11 14.13 -5.40 13.58
CA ALA A 11 14.81 -5.17 12.32
C ALA A 11 16.23 -5.77 12.35
N LEU A 12 16.49 -6.73 11.45
CA LEU A 12 17.71 -7.54 11.41
C LEU A 12 18.92 -6.78 10.84
N GLY A 13 20.10 -7.10 11.33
CA GLY A 13 21.38 -6.64 10.83
C GLY A 13 21.56 -5.13 11.00
N ASN A 14 21.72 -4.41 9.91
CA ASN A 14 21.85 -2.95 9.88
C ASN A 14 20.56 -2.22 9.48
N CYS A 15 19.43 -2.92 9.42
CA CYS A 15 18.14 -2.33 9.03
C CYS A 15 17.57 -1.51 10.20
N VAL A 16 17.26 -0.24 9.92
CA VAL A 16 16.66 0.71 10.86
C VAL A 16 15.18 0.99 10.61
N HIS A 17 14.58 0.34 9.63
CA HIS A 17 13.18 0.55 9.23
C HIS A 17 12.25 -0.25 10.15
N VAL A 18 11.62 0.43 11.09
CA VAL A 18 10.79 -0.20 12.13
C VAL A 18 9.30 0.06 12.03
N ALA A 19 8.85 0.94 11.13
CA ALA A 19 7.42 1.28 11.02
C ALA A 19 6.56 0.03 10.72
N GLY A 20 7.00 -0.84 9.79
CA GLY A 20 6.31 -2.09 9.49
C GLY A 20 6.31 -3.08 10.67
N VAL A 21 7.41 -3.13 11.42
CA VAL A 21 7.52 -3.95 12.63
C VAL A 21 6.52 -3.49 13.69
N SER A 22 6.47 -2.17 13.94
CA SER A 22 5.52 -1.60 14.90
C SER A 22 4.07 -1.84 14.50
N GLY A 23 3.75 -1.69 13.21
CA GLY A 23 2.42 -2.01 12.69
C GLY A 23 2.05 -3.49 12.87
N PHE A 24 2.97 -4.41 12.56
CA PHE A 24 2.76 -5.85 12.75
C PHE A 24 2.54 -6.21 14.23
N LEU A 25 3.33 -5.63 15.15
CA LEU A 25 3.18 -5.85 16.58
C LEU A 25 1.86 -5.29 17.13
N ALA A 26 1.39 -4.14 16.65
CA ALA A 26 0.07 -3.61 17.01
C ALA A 26 -1.06 -4.57 16.60
N LEU A 27 -0.97 -5.18 15.41
CA LEU A 27 -1.93 -6.20 14.96
C LEU A 27 -1.81 -7.50 15.78
N ALA A 28 -0.60 -7.84 16.25
CA ALA A 28 -0.42 -8.98 17.14
C ALA A 28 -1.08 -8.74 18.51
N GLU A 29 -0.99 -7.53 19.06
CA GLU A 29 -1.72 -7.14 20.28
C GLU A 29 -3.25 -7.22 20.09
N GLU A 30 -3.74 -6.75 18.96
CA GLU A 30 -5.17 -6.85 18.59
C GLU A 30 -5.61 -8.32 18.45
N ALA A 31 -4.74 -9.18 17.91
CA ALA A 31 -4.96 -10.62 17.83
C ALA A 31 -4.88 -11.34 19.19
N GLY A 32 -4.48 -10.64 20.26
CA GLY A 32 -4.44 -11.16 21.63
C GLY A 32 -3.08 -11.64 22.11
N TYR A 33 -2.02 -11.42 21.37
CA TYR A 33 -0.65 -11.75 21.75
C TYR A 33 -0.04 -10.71 22.70
N ASP A 34 1.01 -11.12 23.42
CA ASP A 34 1.93 -10.22 24.11
C ASP A 34 3.05 -9.85 23.14
N ALA A 35 3.06 -8.62 22.65
CA ALA A 35 3.95 -8.16 21.61
C ALA A 35 5.23 -7.54 22.17
N LEU A 36 6.37 -7.98 21.64
CA LEU A 36 7.69 -7.56 22.08
C LEU A 36 8.49 -6.97 20.91
N PHE A 37 8.88 -5.71 21.05
CA PHE A 37 9.70 -5.02 20.08
C PHE A 37 11.18 -5.06 20.46
N LEU A 38 12.02 -5.67 19.62
CA LEU A 38 13.48 -5.75 19.86
C LEU A 38 14.22 -4.46 19.48
N GLY A 39 13.65 -3.64 18.61
CA GLY A 39 14.30 -2.44 18.11
C GLY A 39 14.88 -2.57 16.70
N PRO A 40 15.59 -1.52 16.25
CA PRO A 40 16.31 -1.50 14.99
C PRO A 40 17.70 -2.13 15.08
N ALA A 41 18.26 -2.50 13.94
CA ALA A 41 19.66 -2.90 13.77
C ALA A 41 20.14 -4.03 14.70
N ILE A 42 19.35 -5.08 14.83
CA ILE A 42 19.63 -6.20 15.72
C ILE A 42 20.55 -7.22 15.03
N PRO A 43 21.77 -7.47 15.56
CA PRO A 43 22.64 -8.53 15.05
C PRO A 43 22.00 -9.92 15.19
N PRO A 44 22.29 -10.88 14.27
CA PRO A 44 21.72 -12.22 14.30
C PRO A 44 21.86 -12.94 15.66
N ALA A 45 23.05 -12.92 16.26
CA ALA A 45 23.29 -13.54 17.57
C ALA A 45 22.41 -12.93 18.67
N ARG A 46 22.29 -11.59 18.71
CA ARG A 46 21.44 -10.89 19.70
C ARG A 46 19.96 -11.17 19.47
N PHE A 47 19.57 -11.31 18.19
CA PHE A 47 18.20 -11.70 17.85
C PHE A 47 17.86 -13.10 18.40
N ALA A 48 18.74 -14.07 18.19
CA ALA A 48 18.59 -15.43 18.71
C ALA A 48 18.59 -15.48 20.25
N GLU A 49 19.44 -14.68 20.92
CA GLU A 49 19.42 -14.54 22.39
C GLU A 49 18.06 -14.05 22.89
N ALA A 50 17.48 -13.05 22.24
CA ALA A 50 16.18 -12.52 22.63
C ALA A 50 15.05 -13.55 22.40
N VAL A 51 15.14 -14.36 21.34
CA VAL A 51 14.20 -15.48 21.13
C VAL A 51 14.31 -16.49 22.26
N ALA A 52 15.52 -16.81 22.73
CA ALA A 52 15.73 -17.72 23.88
C ALA A 52 15.20 -17.13 25.20
N GLU A 53 15.44 -15.83 25.43
CA GLU A 53 15.03 -15.13 26.65
C GLU A 53 13.52 -15.00 26.80
N HIS A 54 12.85 -14.64 25.71
CA HIS A 54 11.42 -14.31 25.75
C HIS A 54 10.51 -15.47 25.40
N ASP A 55 11.03 -16.51 24.76
CA ASP A 55 10.30 -17.72 24.33
C ASP A 55 9.00 -17.39 23.56
N PRO A 56 9.10 -16.68 22.41
CA PRO A 56 7.94 -16.31 21.62
C PRO A 56 7.41 -17.49 20.80
N GLU A 57 6.11 -17.47 20.52
CA GLU A 57 5.46 -18.38 19.55
C GLU A 57 5.72 -17.94 18.11
N ILE A 58 5.70 -16.62 17.87
CA ILE A 58 5.92 -16.04 16.55
C ILE A 58 7.13 -15.10 16.62
N VAL A 59 8.03 -15.25 15.66
CA VAL A 59 9.24 -14.45 15.50
C VAL A 59 9.16 -13.67 14.20
N GLY A 60 9.05 -12.35 14.29
CA GLY A 60 8.98 -11.42 13.16
C GLY A 60 10.34 -10.80 12.84
N ILE A 61 10.87 -11.07 11.66
CA ILE A 61 12.15 -10.57 11.17
C ILE A 61 11.88 -9.51 10.12
N SER A 62 12.40 -8.31 10.27
CA SER A 62 12.24 -7.26 9.28
C SER A 62 13.55 -6.84 8.64
N TYR A 63 13.54 -6.68 7.31
CA TYR A 63 14.68 -6.16 6.57
C TYR A 63 14.23 -5.50 5.27
N ARG A 64 14.63 -4.24 5.04
CA ARG A 64 14.18 -3.43 3.89
C ARG A 64 15.33 -2.77 3.13
N LEU A 65 16.54 -3.23 3.31
CA LEU A 65 17.70 -2.74 2.59
C LEU A 65 17.98 -3.60 1.34
N THR A 66 19.22 -3.81 1.05
CA THR A 66 19.72 -4.48 -0.16
C THR A 66 19.45 -5.99 -0.14
N PRO A 67 18.72 -6.56 -1.11
CA PRO A 67 18.42 -7.99 -1.16
C PRO A 67 19.68 -8.88 -1.15
N GLU A 68 20.78 -8.41 -1.71
CA GLU A 68 22.05 -9.16 -1.84
C GLU A 68 22.73 -9.45 -0.49
N VAL A 69 22.47 -8.63 0.52
CA VAL A 69 23.05 -8.79 1.86
C VAL A 69 22.21 -9.73 2.72
N LEU A 70 20.92 -9.80 2.46
CA LEU A 70 19.95 -10.53 3.28
C LEU A 70 20.24 -12.03 3.42
N PRO A 71 20.65 -12.78 2.37
CA PRO A 71 20.95 -14.22 2.52
C PRO A 71 21.99 -14.51 3.59
N GLY A 72 23.04 -13.71 3.66
CA GLY A 72 24.09 -13.87 4.70
C GLY A 72 23.55 -13.68 6.11
N LEU A 73 22.75 -12.63 6.31
CA LEU A 73 22.12 -12.33 7.61
C LEU A 73 21.13 -13.42 8.05
N LEU A 74 20.31 -13.94 7.11
CA LEU A 74 19.36 -15.01 7.41
C LEU A 74 20.06 -16.33 7.68
N THR A 75 21.16 -16.65 6.97
CA THR A 75 21.96 -17.84 7.22
C THR A 75 22.60 -17.79 8.61
N GLU A 76 23.16 -16.65 9.00
CA GLU A 76 23.76 -16.46 10.33
C GLU A 76 22.69 -16.56 11.43
N LEU A 77 21.53 -15.90 11.25
CA LEU A 77 20.44 -15.98 12.21
C LEU A 77 19.91 -17.42 12.35
N HIS A 78 19.75 -18.13 11.25
CA HIS A 78 19.31 -19.53 11.26
C HIS A 78 20.28 -20.40 12.04
N ALA A 79 21.60 -20.28 11.80
CA ALA A 79 22.62 -21.02 12.51
C ALA A 79 22.61 -20.73 14.01
N GLU A 80 22.42 -19.47 14.41
CA GLU A 80 22.30 -19.07 15.81
C GLU A 80 21.05 -19.65 16.50
N LEU A 81 19.93 -19.69 15.79
CA LEU A 81 18.69 -20.30 16.28
C LEU A 81 18.80 -21.81 16.38
N GLU A 82 19.37 -22.49 15.37
CA GLU A 82 19.60 -23.94 15.39
C GLU A 82 20.53 -24.36 16.52
N ALA A 83 21.68 -23.66 16.69
CA ALA A 83 22.65 -23.96 17.76
C ALA A 83 22.04 -23.91 19.17
N ARG A 84 20.95 -23.13 19.32
CA ARG A 84 20.20 -23.00 20.59
C ARG A 84 18.94 -23.86 20.64
N GLY A 85 18.64 -24.65 19.60
CA GLY A 85 17.45 -25.50 19.53
C GLY A 85 16.14 -24.70 19.45
N LEU A 86 16.17 -23.49 18.88
CA LEU A 86 15.04 -22.54 18.87
C LEU A 86 14.17 -22.60 17.63
N MET A 87 14.46 -23.49 16.68
CA MET A 87 13.69 -23.61 15.44
C MET A 87 12.34 -24.30 15.62
N GLN A 88 12.27 -25.29 16.50
CA GLN A 88 11.07 -26.08 16.69
C GLN A 88 10.03 -25.39 17.58
N GLY A 89 8.75 -25.55 17.23
CA GLY A 89 7.63 -25.02 18.00
C GLY A 89 7.43 -23.52 17.86
N ARG A 90 8.08 -22.88 16.88
CA ARG A 90 7.97 -21.45 16.58
C ARG A 90 7.65 -21.21 15.13
N ARG A 91 6.93 -20.13 14.90
CA ARG A 91 6.60 -19.65 13.57
C ARG A 91 7.50 -18.45 13.24
N PHE A 92 8.17 -18.49 12.11
CA PHE A 92 9.04 -17.42 11.66
C PHE A 92 8.39 -16.69 10.50
N VAL A 93 8.26 -15.39 10.62
CA VAL A 93 7.69 -14.53 9.57
C VAL A 93 8.66 -13.42 9.21
N PHE A 94 8.53 -12.90 8.01
CA PHE A 94 9.40 -11.86 7.50
C PHE A 94 8.59 -10.63 7.06
N GLY A 95 9.15 -9.44 7.28
CA GLY A 95 8.60 -8.17 6.81
C GLY A 95 9.62 -7.42 5.97
N GLY A 96 9.26 -7.08 4.72
CA GLY A 96 10.20 -6.40 3.84
C GLY A 96 9.59 -5.84 2.57
N THR A 97 10.45 -5.54 1.60
CA THR A 97 10.05 -5.21 0.23
C THR A 97 9.81 -6.49 -0.57
N PRO A 98 9.06 -6.48 -1.70
CA PRO A 98 8.87 -7.69 -2.49
C PRO A 98 10.17 -8.42 -2.85
N PRO A 99 11.28 -7.76 -3.28
CA PRO A 99 12.54 -8.45 -3.52
C PRO A 99 13.13 -9.13 -2.28
N THR A 100 13.11 -8.46 -1.11
CA THR A 100 13.64 -9.05 0.13
C THR A 100 12.73 -10.15 0.67
N ALA A 101 11.42 -10.06 0.46
CA ALA A 101 10.46 -11.10 0.80
C ALA A 101 10.70 -12.39 0.00
N SER A 102 10.96 -12.29 -1.31
CA SER A 102 11.33 -13.46 -2.14
C SER A 102 12.57 -14.16 -1.58
N VAL A 103 13.63 -13.41 -1.30
CA VAL A 103 14.87 -13.96 -0.71
C VAL A 103 14.61 -14.65 0.63
N ALA A 104 13.77 -14.06 1.49
CA ALA A 104 13.45 -14.67 2.78
C ALA A 104 12.69 -15.99 2.62
N LEU A 105 11.71 -16.07 1.74
CA LEU A 105 10.92 -17.28 1.49
C LEU A 105 11.76 -18.41 0.86
N GLU A 106 12.74 -18.07 0.02
CA GLU A 106 13.66 -19.04 -0.57
C GLU A 106 14.50 -19.81 0.46
N THR A 107 14.65 -19.28 1.69
CA THR A 107 15.34 -19.98 2.79
C THR A 107 14.63 -21.23 3.27
N GLY A 108 13.32 -21.38 3.02
CA GLY A 108 12.50 -22.53 3.37
C GLY A 108 12.10 -22.64 4.85
N TRP A 109 12.61 -21.80 5.75
CA TRP A 109 12.25 -21.80 7.18
C TRP A 109 11.39 -20.60 7.59
N ILE A 110 11.23 -19.61 6.72
CA ILE A 110 10.28 -18.52 6.87
C ILE A 110 8.92 -18.99 6.36
N GLU A 111 7.92 -18.98 7.24
CA GLU A 111 6.57 -19.45 6.93
C GLU A 111 5.82 -18.50 6.00
N ARG A 112 5.94 -17.18 6.26
CA ARG A 112 5.25 -16.15 5.49
C ARG A 112 6.06 -14.86 5.47
N ALA A 113 5.96 -14.14 4.35
CA ALA A 113 6.51 -12.80 4.22
C ALA A 113 5.39 -11.77 4.00
N PHE A 114 5.51 -10.63 4.67
CA PHE A 114 4.61 -9.48 4.58
C PHE A 114 5.33 -8.34 3.87
N THR A 115 4.70 -7.77 2.87
CA THR A 115 5.26 -6.71 2.03
C THR A 115 4.58 -5.36 2.23
N GLY A 116 3.50 -5.35 3.04
CA GLY A 116 2.65 -4.19 3.30
C GLY A 116 1.49 -4.06 2.30
N PHE A 117 1.30 -5.06 1.42
CA PHE A 117 0.14 -5.16 0.54
C PHE A 117 -1.00 -5.95 1.17
N GLU A 118 -0.73 -6.65 2.26
CA GLU A 118 -1.70 -7.45 2.99
C GLU A 118 -2.69 -6.55 3.75
N THR A 119 -3.94 -6.98 3.84
CA THR A 119 -4.94 -6.29 4.67
C THR A 119 -4.72 -6.57 6.15
N THR A 120 -5.26 -5.72 7.01
CA THR A 120 -5.24 -5.92 8.47
C THR A 120 -5.84 -7.28 8.85
N GLU A 121 -6.96 -7.63 8.20
CA GLU A 121 -7.70 -8.87 8.41
C GLU A 121 -6.87 -10.10 8.02
N GLU A 122 -6.14 -10.03 6.91
CA GLU A 122 -5.23 -11.11 6.47
C GLU A 122 -4.10 -11.35 7.47
N VAL A 123 -3.53 -10.27 8.03
CA VAL A 123 -2.47 -10.38 9.03
C VAL A 123 -3.01 -10.94 10.34
N ILE A 124 -4.17 -10.46 10.81
CA ILE A 124 -4.82 -10.95 12.04
C ILE A 124 -5.23 -12.42 11.89
N ALA A 125 -5.86 -12.80 10.77
CA ALA A 125 -6.22 -14.19 10.50
C ALA A 125 -4.99 -15.11 10.51
N PHE A 126 -3.91 -14.71 9.86
CA PHE A 126 -2.66 -15.45 9.90
C PHE A 126 -2.11 -15.60 11.33
N LEU A 127 -2.11 -14.54 12.13
CA LEU A 127 -1.66 -14.57 13.52
C LEU A 127 -2.47 -15.56 14.36
N LYS A 128 -3.79 -15.61 14.14
CA LYS A 128 -4.70 -16.52 14.83
C LYS A 128 -4.65 -17.97 14.29
N GLY A 129 -3.89 -18.23 13.23
CA GLY A 129 -3.87 -19.54 12.57
C GLY A 129 -5.17 -19.84 11.81
N GLU A 130 -5.95 -18.82 11.50
CA GLU A 130 -7.17 -18.89 10.70
C GLU A 130 -6.83 -18.70 9.22
N GLN A 131 -7.59 -19.33 8.31
CA GLN A 131 -7.55 -18.92 6.92
C GLN A 131 -8.25 -17.57 6.84
N ALA A 132 -7.58 -16.57 6.29
CA ALA A 132 -8.28 -15.37 5.85
C ALA A 132 -9.37 -15.87 4.89
N GLY A 133 -10.63 -15.69 5.27
CA GLY A 133 -11.71 -15.82 4.32
C GLY A 133 -11.34 -14.95 3.12
N GLU A 134 -11.75 -15.36 1.90
CA GLU A 134 -11.74 -14.42 0.78
C GLU A 134 -12.49 -13.19 1.28
N ALA A 135 -11.74 -12.20 1.74
CA ALA A 135 -12.32 -10.93 2.10
C ALA A 135 -12.91 -10.43 0.78
N GLU A 136 -14.23 -10.50 0.63
CA GLU A 136 -14.88 -9.56 -0.26
C GLU A 136 -14.31 -8.22 0.14
N GLU A 137 -13.56 -7.58 -0.78
CA GLU A 137 -13.03 -6.25 -0.56
C GLU A 137 -14.22 -5.34 -0.23
N GLN A 138 -14.59 -5.29 1.05
CA GLN A 138 -15.60 -4.37 1.55
C GLN A 138 -14.96 -2.99 1.54
N TYR A 139 -15.01 -2.37 0.37
CA TYR A 139 -14.76 -0.94 0.31
C TYR A 139 -15.77 -0.24 1.21
N ALA A 140 -15.31 0.69 2.03
CA ALA A 140 -16.20 1.63 2.71
C ALA A 140 -17.24 2.15 1.70
N SER A 141 -18.47 2.32 2.12
CA SER A 141 -19.63 2.66 1.26
C SER A 141 -19.35 3.86 0.36
N THR A 142 -18.46 4.77 0.80
CA THR A 142 -17.93 5.87 -0.01
C THR A 142 -16.46 6.15 0.31
N GLN A 143 -15.71 6.65 -0.68
CA GLN A 143 -14.34 7.13 -0.48
C GLN A 143 -14.28 8.24 0.59
N VAL A 144 -15.31 9.07 0.67
CA VAL A 144 -15.40 10.16 1.66
C VAL A 144 -15.48 9.62 3.09
N GLU A 145 -16.29 8.60 3.33
CA GLU A 145 -16.38 7.96 4.65
C GLU A 145 -15.05 7.34 5.05
N ARG A 146 -14.38 6.66 4.13
CA ARG A 146 -13.05 6.11 4.37
C ARG A 146 -12.02 7.19 4.71
N LEU A 147 -12.02 8.32 4.01
CA LEU A 147 -11.13 9.44 4.30
C LEU A 147 -11.45 10.10 5.65
N ARG A 148 -12.73 10.23 6.00
CA ARG A 148 -13.16 10.73 7.31
C ARG A 148 -12.74 9.84 8.45
N ALA A 149 -12.78 8.52 8.26
CA ALA A 149 -12.34 7.56 9.26
C ALA A 149 -10.83 7.64 9.57
N LYS A 150 -10.03 8.24 8.69
CA LYS A 150 -8.61 8.50 8.94
C LYS A 150 -8.32 9.70 9.83
N ALA A 151 -9.29 10.58 10.08
CA ALA A 151 -9.07 11.72 10.97
C ALA A 151 -8.63 11.25 12.38
N PRO A 152 -7.65 11.90 13.04
CA PRO A 152 -7.02 13.18 12.70
C PRO A 152 -5.74 13.08 11.85
N TYR A 153 -5.44 11.94 11.26
CA TYR A 153 -4.20 11.73 10.51
C TYR A 153 -4.21 12.52 9.19
N PRO A 154 -3.04 13.02 8.76
CA PRO A 154 -2.93 13.72 7.48
C PRO A 154 -3.19 12.78 6.30
N LEU A 155 -3.82 13.31 5.26
CA LEU A 155 -4.01 12.61 4.00
C LEU A 155 -2.80 12.80 3.09
N LEU A 156 -2.33 11.70 2.49
CA LEU A 156 -1.27 11.75 1.49
C LEU A 156 -1.88 11.92 0.10
N ARG A 157 -1.46 12.97 -0.60
CA ARG A 157 -1.87 13.25 -1.97
C ARG A 157 -0.69 13.10 -2.93
N HIS A 158 -0.91 12.40 -4.02
CA HIS A 158 0.03 12.27 -5.12
C HIS A 158 -0.51 12.93 -6.39
N HIS A 159 0.28 13.80 -7.00
CA HIS A 159 0.01 14.31 -8.34
C HIS A 159 0.56 13.33 -9.35
N PHE A 160 -0.28 12.91 -10.29
CA PHE A 160 0.06 11.90 -11.25
C PHE A 160 -0.57 12.21 -12.62
N GLY A 161 0.06 11.76 -13.67
CA GLY A 161 -0.42 11.85 -15.05
C GLY A 161 0.73 11.61 -16.00
N LEU A 162 0.60 10.59 -16.83
CA LEU A 162 1.53 10.30 -17.92
C LEU A 162 0.85 10.71 -19.23
N PRO A 163 1.62 10.98 -20.31
CA PRO A 163 1.02 11.44 -21.57
C PRO A 163 -0.03 10.50 -22.14
N SER A 164 0.14 9.18 -22.04
CA SER A 164 -0.83 8.21 -22.53
C SER A 164 -1.85 7.78 -21.46
N VAL A 165 -3.07 7.51 -21.90
CA VAL A 165 -4.13 6.99 -21.04
C VAL A 165 -3.77 5.59 -20.50
N GLU A 166 -3.19 4.74 -21.34
CA GLU A 166 -2.79 3.38 -20.98
C GLU A 166 -1.78 3.37 -19.83
N GLU A 167 -0.71 4.17 -19.97
CA GLU A 167 0.31 4.29 -18.92
C GLU A 167 -0.26 4.92 -17.65
N THR A 168 -1.18 5.89 -17.79
CA THR A 168 -1.87 6.51 -16.65
C THR A 168 -2.76 5.52 -15.93
N VAL A 169 -3.53 4.70 -16.64
CA VAL A 169 -4.38 3.64 -16.06
C VAL A 169 -3.53 2.65 -15.24
N GLU A 170 -2.43 2.17 -15.81
CA GLU A 170 -1.54 1.26 -15.08
C GLU A 170 -0.90 1.94 -13.87
N GLY A 171 -0.42 3.17 -14.02
CA GLY A 171 0.17 3.93 -12.93
C GLY A 171 -0.81 4.21 -11.78
N VAL A 172 -2.05 4.60 -12.08
CA VAL A 172 -3.12 4.79 -11.09
C VAL A 172 -3.37 3.49 -10.33
N ARG A 173 -3.43 2.36 -11.03
CA ARG A 173 -3.60 1.04 -10.43
C ARG A 173 -2.46 0.70 -9.48
N GLN A 174 -1.21 0.90 -9.90
CA GLN A 174 -0.04 0.64 -9.06
C GLN A 174 -0.02 1.52 -7.81
N ILE A 175 -0.36 2.81 -7.94
CA ILE A 175 -0.46 3.72 -6.80
C ILE A 175 -1.55 3.25 -5.83
N ALA A 176 -2.72 2.84 -6.34
CA ALA A 176 -3.81 2.34 -5.51
C ALA A 176 -3.41 1.04 -4.78
N LEU A 177 -2.77 0.10 -5.46
CA LEU A 177 -2.28 -1.15 -4.88
C LEU A 177 -1.19 -0.92 -3.84
N SER A 178 -0.39 0.14 -3.96
CA SER A 178 0.62 0.48 -2.95
C SER A 178 0.03 0.82 -1.58
N LYS A 179 -1.24 1.18 -1.51
CA LYS A 179 -1.97 1.62 -0.31
C LYS A 179 -1.34 2.82 0.41
N MET A 180 -0.36 3.47 -0.21
CA MET A 180 0.39 4.57 0.41
C MET A 180 -0.28 5.94 0.25
N VAL A 181 -1.16 6.09 -0.74
CA VAL A 181 -1.74 7.36 -1.15
C VAL A 181 -3.24 7.37 -0.91
N ASP A 182 -3.74 8.44 -0.33
CA ASP A 182 -5.17 8.61 -0.04
C ASP A 182 -5.92 9.33 -1.17
N VAL A 183 -5.21 10.22 -1.86
CA VAL A 183 -5.76 11.04 -2.94
C VAL A 183 -4.79 11.04 -4.13
N ILE A 184 -5.29 10.66 -5.30
CA ILE A 184 -4.57 10.83 -6.57
C ILE A 184 -5.17 12.06 -7.26
N SER A 185 -4.32 13.04 -7.56
CA SER A 185 -4.69 14.22 -8.36
C SER A 185 -4.13 14.05 -9.76
N LEU A 186 -5.02 13.93 -10.75
CA LEU A 186 -4.68 13.73 -12.14
C LEU A 186 -4.85 15.03 -12.93
N ALA A 187 -3.82 15.41 -13.68
CA ALA A 187 -3.90 16.50 -14.64
C ALA A 187 -4.15 15.94 -16.05
N PRO A 188 -5.24 16.30 -16.71
CA PRO A 188 -5.34 16.14 -18.15
C PRO A 188 -4.31 17.04 -18.87
N ASP A 189 -3.95 16.69 -20.10
CA ASP A 189 -3.09 17.55 -20.90
C ASP A 189 -3.75 18.88 -21.28
N GLN A 190 -2.97 19.81 -21.83
CA GLN A 190 -3.46 21.13 -22.17
C GLN A 190 -4.61 21.07 -23.16
N ASN A 191 -4.58 20.21 -24.16
CA ASN A 191 -5.68 20.00 -25.09
C ASN A 191 -6.97 19.61 -24.41
N ALA A 192 -6.92 18.63 -23.48
CA ALA A 192 -8.11 18.21 -22.76
C ALA A 192 -8.62 19.31 -21.83
N GLN A 193 -7.74 20.05 -21.16
CA GLN A 193 -8.15 21.14 -20.27
C GLN A 193 -8.85 22.29 -21.02
N GLU A 194 -8.39 22.65 -22.21
CA GLU A 194 -8.89 23.80 -22.95
C GLU A 194 -9.97 23.44 -23.96
N SER A 195 -9.88 22.27 -24.57
CA SER A 195 -10.64 21.95 -25.78
C SER A 195 -11.31 20.56 -25.79
N PHE A 196 -11.45 19.88 -24.66
CA PHE A 196 -12.07 18.54 -24.57
C PHE A 196 -13.44 18.48 -25.29
N PHE A 197 -14.26 19.52 -25.17
CA PHE A 197 -15.58 19.62 -25.77
C PHE A 197 -15.59 20.28 -27.16
N ARG A 198 -14.42 20.57 -27.69
CA ARG A 198 -14.18 21.17 -29.00
C ARG A 198 -12.97 20.54 -29.67
N PRO A 199 -13.07 19.25 -30.06
CA PRO A 199 -11.93 18.52 -30.60
C PRO A 199 -11.26 19.20 -31.80
N GLU A 200 -12.03 19.99 -32.55
CA GLU A 200 -11.55 20.77 -33.71
C GLU A 200 -10.60 21.92 -33.32
N GLU A 201 -10.61 22.35 -32.07
CA GLU A 201 -9.70 23.38 -31.57
C GLU A 201 -8.40 22.79 -30.96
N MET A 202 -8.27 21.45 -30.88
CA MET A 202 -7.09 20.80 -30.32
C MET A 202 -5.86 20.98 -31.21
N ASP A 203 -4.70 21.26 -30.58
CA ASP A 203 -3.42 21.34 -31.27
C ASP A 203 -2.64 20.03 -31.04
N PRO A 204 -2.36 19.22 -32.07
CA PRO A 204 -1.60 17.98 -31.94
C PRO A 204 -0.21 18.15 -31.28
N ALA A 205 0.38 19.36 -31.37
CA ALA A 205 1.66 19.64 -30.72
C ALA A 205 1.57 19.69 -29.18
N LEU A 206 0.35 19.79 -28.63
CA LEU A 206 0.09 19.86 -27.20
C LEU A 206 -0.39 18.51 -26.63
N ASP A 207 -0.42 17.45 -27.44
CA ASP A 207 -0.81 16.13 -26.98
C ASP A 207 0.16 15.60 -25.91
N GLY A 208 -0.38 15.26 -24.74
CA GLY A 208 0.38 14.84 -23.59
C GLY A 208 1.15 15.96 -22.86
N ALA A 209 1.04 17.21 -23.32
CA ALA A 209 1.69 18.34 -22.68
C ALA A 209 1.06 18.66 -21.33
N GLY A 210 1.84 18.50 -20.26
CA GLY A 210 1.43 18.79 -18.89
C GLY A 210 0.50 17.79 -18.22
N GLY A 211 0.15 16.68 -18.89
CA GLY A 211 -0.72 15.66 -18.30
C GLY A 211 -1.16 14.58 -19.28
N VAL A 212 -2.22 13.87 -18.92
CA VAL A 212 -2.74 12.74 -19.69
C VAL A 212 -3.63 13.21 -20.85
N ALA A 213 -3.40 12.63 -22.02
CA ALA A 213 -4.15 12.93 -23.25
C ALA A 213 -5.57 12.31 -23.23
N VAL A 214 -6.41 12.75 -22.31
CA VAL A 214 -7.83 12.34 -22.25
C VAL A 214 -8.58 12.93 -23.44
N ARG A 215 -9.25 12.10 -24.23
CA ARG A 215 -9.98 12.50 -25.42
C ARG A 215 -11.45 12.11 -25.38
N THR A 216 -11.80 11.11 -24.59
CA THR A 216 -13.15 10.55 -24.54
C THR A 216 -13.62 10.34 -23.09
N ARG A 217 -14.93 10.17 -22.92
CA ARG A 217 -15.52 9.72 -21.66
C ARG A 217 -14.94 8.36 -21.24
N GLU A 218 -14.75 7.45 -22.17
CA GLU A 218 -14.22 6.11 -21.91
C GLU A 218 -12.82 6.16 -21.32
N ASP A 219 -11.99 7.12 -21.73
CA ASP A 219 -10.67 7.34 -21.13
C ASP A 219 -10.79 7.67 -19.64
N LEU A 220 -11.72 8.57 -19.29
CA LEU A 220 -11.98 8.91 -17.88
C LEU A 220 -12.51 7.71 -17.10
N GLU A 221 -13.47 6.96 -17.66
CA GLU A 221 -14.04 5.76 -17.02
C GLU A 221 -12.96 4.71 -16.73
N ARG A 222 -12.06 4.47 -17.68
CA ARG A 222 -10.92 3.56 -17.51
C ARG A 222 -9.99 4.01 -16.40
N ILE A 223 -9.68 5.31 -16.34
CA ILE A 223 -8.81 5.88 -15.31
C ILE A 223 -9.47 5.79 -13.93
N TYR A 224 -10.75 6.11 -13.80
CA TYR A 224 -11.49 5.96 -12.54
C TYR A 224 -11.59 4.51 -12.09
N ALA A 225 -11.87 3.59 -13.03
CA ALA A 225 -11.92 2.17 -12.74
C ALA A 225 -10.59 1.62 -12.22
N ALA A 226 -9.46 2.13 -12.72
CA ALA A 226 -8.13 1.71 -12.29
C ALA A 226 -7.82 2.03 -10.81
N SER A 227 -8.46 3.05 -10.23
CA SER A 227 -8.28 3.39 -8.81
C SER A 227 -9.04 2.46 -7.86
N ARG A 228 -9.92 1.58 -8.38
CA ARG A 228 -10.76 0.70 -7.56
C ARG A 228 -10.05 -0.59 -7.16
N CYS A 229 -8.95 -0.45 -6.50
CA CYS A 229 -8.19 -1.55 -5.93
C CYS A 229 -7.35 -1.03 -4.76
N GLY A 230 -6.68 -1.90 -4.06
CA GLY A 230 -5.82 -1.54 -2.95
C GLY A 230 -6.56 -0.79 -1.84
N ASN A 231 -6.13 0.42 -1.52
CA ASN A 231 -6.82 1.27 -0.54
C ASN A 231 -7.90 2.18 -1.16
N TYR A 232 -8.20 2.02 -2.42
CA TYR A 232 -9.21 2.78 -3.15
C TYR A 232 -9.05 4.30 -2.95
N PRO A 233 -7.95 4.89 -3.44
CA PRO A 233 -7.69 6.31 -3.25
C PRO A 233 -8.74 7.16 -3.95
N LEU A 234 -9.01 8.33 -3.37
CA LEU A 234 -9.86 9.32 -4.03
C LEU A 234 -9.16 9.83 -5.30
N LEU A 235 -9.76 9.62 -6.45
CA LEU A 235 -9.25 10.16 -7.70
C LEU A 235 -9.86 11.53 -7.99
N ARG A 236 -9.01 12.54 -8.16
CA ARG A 236 -9.38 13.89 -8.59
C ARG A 236 -8.82 14.15 -9.97
N ILE A 237 -9.64 14.70 -10.84
CA ILE A 237 -9.18 15.19 -12.16
C ILE A 237 -9.33 16.70 -12.17
N TYR A 238 -8.27 17.39 -12.56
CA TYR A 238 -8.34 18.83 -12.81
C TYR A 238 -9.16 19.06 -14.08
N SER A 239 -10.10 19.98 -14.00
CA SER A 239 -10.79 20.49 -15.16
C SER A 239 -10.11 21.77 -15.67
N GLY A 240 -10.20 22.02 -16.96
CA GLY A 240 -9.82 23.32 -17.49
C GLY A 240 -10.76 24.44 -17.03
N THR A 241 -10.35 25.67 -17.27
CA THR A 241 -11.13 26.87 -16.92
C THR A 241 -12.34 27.11 -17.85
N ARG A 242 -12.30 26.50 -19.04
CA ARG A 242 -13.41 26.55 -19.99
C ARG A 242 -14.36 25.38 -19.76
N ASP A 243 -15.64 25.61 -20.02
CA ASP A 243 -16.69 24.58 -19.98
C ASP A 243 -16.87 23.87 -18.61
N LEU A 244 -16.67 24.58 -17.52
CA LEU A 244 -16.73 24.03 -16.16
C LEU A 244 -18.00 23.23 -15.87
N VAL A 245 -19.15 23.71 -16.32
CA VAL A 245 -20.44 23.01 -16.12
C VAL A 245 -20.45 21.68 -16.88
N ARG A 246 -19.99 21.67 -18.15
CA ARG A 246 -19.92 20.45 -18.97
C ARG A 246 -18.91 19.44 -18.38
N TRP A 247 -17.80 19.93 -17.83
CA TRP A 247 -16.87 19.09 -17.10
C TRP A 247 -17.52 18.48 -15.84
N ALA A 248 -18.36 19.28 -15.13
CA ALA A 248 -19.11 18.77 -13.97
C ALA A 248 -20.06 17.65 -14.34
N GLU A 249 -20.84 17.88 -15.40
CA GLU A 249 -21.78 16.89 -15.91
C GLU A 249 -21.05 15.62 -16.36
N LEU A 250 -19.96 15.77 -17.12
CA LEU A 250 -19.15 14.64 -17.57
C LEU A 250 -18.57 13.85 -16.41
N ALA A 251 -17.98 14.52 -15.42
CA ALA A 251 -17.42 13.87 -14.24
C ALA A 251 -18.51 13.14 -13.44
N TYR A 252 -19.68 13.78 -13.27
CA TYR A 252 -20.83 13.17 -12.60
C TYR A 252 -21.27 11.88 -13.29
N GLU A 253 -21.50 11.92 -14.60
CA GLU A 253 -21.94 10.76 -15.38
C GLU A 253 -20.88 9.65 -15.42
N THR A 254 -19.61 10.02 -15.61
CA THR A 254 -18.49 9.09 -15.67
C THR A 254 -18.32 8.33 -14.35
N ILE A 255 -18.39 9.06 -13.24
CA ILE A 255 -18.25 8.46 -11.91
C ILE A 255 -19.46 7.58 -11.59
N GLN A 256 -20.68 7.99 -11.93
CA GLN A 256 -21.88 7.16 -11.75
C GLN A 256 -21.79 5.85 -12.55
N ASN A 257 -21.37 5.91 -13.80
CA ASN A 257 -21.24 4.73 -14.64
C ASN A 257 -20.11 3.81 -14.14
N ALA A 258 -19.04 4.39 -13.62
CA ALA A 258 -17.94 3.59 -13.08
C ALA A 258 -18.23 3.02 -11.68
N TRP A 259 -18.98 3.73 -10.80
CA TRP A 259 -18.96 3.41 -9.37
C TRP A 259 -20.18 3.74 -8.52
N GLY A 260 -21.13 4.45 -8.98
CA GLY A 260 -22.31 4.84 -8.20
C GLY A 260 -22.04 5.78 -6.99
N ALA A 261 -20.83 6.32 -6.82
CA ALA A 261 -20.49 7.23 -5.73
C ALA A 261 -19.55 8.33 -6.20
N ILE A 262 -19.87 9.58 -5.90
CA ILE A 262 -19.17 10.76 -6.40
C ILE A 262 -18.47 11.47 -5.26
N PRO A 263 -17.16 11.70 -5.36
CA PRO A 263 -16.53 12.85 -4.74
C PRO A 263 -16.27 13.93 -5.81
N LEU A 264 -17.13 14.91 -5.88
CA LEU A 264 -16.85 16.14 -6.63
C LEU A 264 -15.84 16.97 -5.84
N CYS A 265 -14.59 16.96 -6.28
CA CYS A 265 -13.63 17.98 -5.89
C CYS A 265 -13.36 18.86 -7.12
N TRP A 266 -13.98 20.00 -7.16
CA TRP A 266 -13.69 21.06 -8.13
C TRP A 266 -12.53 21.88 -7.59
N TYR A 267 -11.53 22.06 -8.39
CA TYR A 267 -10.53 23.09 -8.20
C TYR A 267 -10.56 23.95 -9.45
N SER A 268 -10.91 25.21 -9.30
CA SER A 268 -10.74 26.21 -10.36
C SER A 268 -9.45 26.97 -10.02
N GLU A 269 -8.55 27.10 -10.97
CA GLU A 269 -7.36 27.96 -10.84
C GLU A 269 -7.69 29.47 -10.90
N LEU A 270 -8.97 29.84 -10.81
CA LEU A 270 -9.41 31.21 -10.87
C LEU A 270 -9.16 32.01 -9.59
N ASP A 271 -8.63 31.37 -8.54
CA ASP A 271 -8.27 32.01 -7.27
C ASP A 271 -6.74 32.03 -7.10
N GLY A 272 -6.02 32.50 -8.10
CA GLY A 272 -4.61 32.84 -8.05
C GLY A 272 -4.35 34.19 -7.44
#